data_e479d81e82a6e8d66793a1a99176ba9d
#
_entry.id   e479d81e82a6e8d66793a1a99176ba9d
#
_cell.length_a   1.000
_cell.length_b   1.000
_cell.length_c   1.000
_cell.angle_alpha   90.00
_cell.angle_beta   90.00
_cell.angle_gamma   90.00
#
_symmetry.space_group_name_H-M   'P 1'
#
loop_
_entity.id
_entity.type
_entity.pdbx_description
1 polymer ?
#
loop_
_entity_poly.entity_id
_entity_poly.type
_entity_poly.pdbx_seq_one_letter_code
_entity_poly.pdbx_strand_id
1 'polypeptide(L)'
;MKPKIYLDNCCYNRPYDDQSQIRINLESQAKLFIQKLISFETLELVTSVMSYYENSRNPDKKHREAISAFMKKHETMCVTENDTIWNIQGTIVSTGIKEADAFHLASAIFANCDCFITTDDRILKYRTESIRIINPIQFIIEMR
;
A
#
# COMPACT_ATOMS: atom_id res chain seq x y z
N MET A 1 -5.75 20.14 -2.16
CA MET A 1 -6.21 18.75 -2.33
C MET A 1 -5.34 17.81 -1.52
N LYS A 2 -5.98 16.82 -0.91
CA LYS A 2 -5.24 15.80 -0.14
C LYS A 2 -4.66 14.77 -1.09
N PRO A 3 -3.37 14.40 -0.95
CA PRO A 3 -2.85 13.27 -1.68
C PRO A 3 -3.59 11.98 -1.34
N LYS A 4 -3.83 11.18 -2.35
CA LYS A 4 -4.49 9.89 -2.21
C LYS A 4 -3.45 8.80 -2.38
N ILE A 5 -3.33 7.92 -1.38
CA ILE A 5 -2.30 6.89 -1.35
C ILE A 5 -2.88 5.49 -1.18
N TYR A 6 -2.12 4.52 -1.65
CA TYR A 6 -2.38 3.10 -1.44
C TYR A 6 -1.15 2.50 -0.75
N LEU A 7 -1.35 1.86 0.41
CA LEU A 7 -0.28 1.19 1.13
C LEU A 7 -0.30 -0.30 0.82
N ASP A 8 0.81 -0.82 0.31
CA ASP A 8 0.99 -2.26 0.13
C ASP A 8 1.01 -2.96 1.51
N ASN A 9 0.58 -4.21 1.56
CA ASN A 9 0.49 -4.95 2.83
C ASN A 9 1.85 -5.07 3.54
N CYS A 10 2.94 -5.14 2.80
CA CYS A 10 4.27 -5.13 3.41
C CYS A 10 4.51 -3.87 4.26
N CYS A 11 3.92 -2.75 3.91
CA CYS A 11 4.03 -1.51 4.70
C CYS A 11 3.29 -1.64 6.03
N TYR A 12 2.08 -2.20 6.02
CA TYR A 12 1.33 -2.41 7.27
C TYR A 12 2.07 -3.32 8.25
N ASN A 13 2.80 -4.29 7.73
CA ASN A 13 3.51 -5.27 8.53
C ASN A 13 4.92 -4.84 8.95
N ARG A 14 5.48 -3.81 8.32
CA ARG A 14 6.87 -3.39 8.55
C ARG A 14 7.20 -3.12 10.01
N PRO A 15 6.34 -2.45 10.80
CA PRO A 15 6.62 -2.23 12.22
C PRO A 15 6.74 -3.51 13.05
N TYR A 16 6.26 -4.64 12.54
CA TYR A 16 6.33 -5.94 13.23
C TYR A 16 7.50 -6.79 12.76
N ASP A 17 8.25 -6.34 11.75
CA ASP A 17 9.43 -7.04 11.23
C ASP A 17 10.65 -6.79 12.13
N ASP A 18 11.78 -7.41 11.80
CA ASP A 18 13.01 -7.30 12.59
C ASP A 18 13.58 -5.88 12.55
N GLN A 19 13.36 -5.12 13.60
CA GLN A 19 13.77 -3.73 13.71
C GLN A 19 15.29 -3.56 13.92
N SER A 20 16.03 -4.64 14.11
CA SER A 20 17.49 -4.56 14.20
C SER A 20 18.13 -4.25 12.84
N GLN A 21 17.42 -4.49 11.75
CA GLN A 21 17.85 -4.11 10.41
C GLN A 21 17.53 -2.64 10.16
N ILE A 22 18.56 -1.87 9.80
CA ILE A 22 18.44 -0.40 9.65
C ILE A 22 17.34 -0.01 8.67
N ARG A 23 17.32 -0.63 7.49
CA ARG A 23 16.32 -0.31 6.47
C ARG A 23 14.91 -0.56 7.00
N ILE A 24 14.68 -1.71 7.63
CA ILE A 24 13.37 -2.06 8.17
C ILE A 24 12.95 -1.05 9.24
N ASN A 25 13.86 -0.68 10.11
CA ASN A 25 13.58 0.30 11.17
C ASN A 25 13.18 1.66 10.58
N LEU A 26 13.91 2.14 9.58
CA LEU A 26 13.61 3.42 8.93
C LEU A 26 12.28 3.37 8.17
N GLU A 27 12.01 2.27 7.48
CA GLU A 27 10.73 2.08 6.78
C GLU A 27 9.56 2.02 7.77
N SER A 28 9.76 1.40 8.92
CA SER A 28 8.76 1.33 9.99
C SER A 28 8.44 2.72 10.54
N GLN A 29 9.46 3.53 10.81
CA GLN A 29 9.27 4.89 11.29
C GLN A 29 8.53 5.74 10.25
N ALA A 30 8.91 5.62 8.99
CA ALA A 30 8.24 6.33 7.89
C ALA A 30 6.78 5.91 7.79
N LYS A 31 6.48 4.61 7.88
CA LYS A 31 5.10 4.10 7.83
C LYS A 31 4.27 4.63 8.99
N LEU A 32 4.83 4.65 10.20
CA LEU A 32 4.11 5.16 11.36
C LEU A 32 3.82 6.66 11.21
N PHE A 33 4.71 7.40 10.60
CA PHE A 33 4.47 8.82 10.29
C PHE A 33 3.36 8.98 9.24
N ILE A 34 3.37 8.16 8.20
CA ILE A 34 2.29 8.14 7.19
C ILE A 34 0.95 7.83 7.85
N GLN A 35 0.93 6.88 8.78
CA GLN A 35 -0.26 6.52 9.53
C GLN A 35 -0.81 7.72 10.33
N LYS A 36 0.06 8.51 10.93
CA LYS A 36 -0.33 9.75 11.60
C LYS A 36 -0.97 10.74 10.62
N LEU A 37 -0.37 10.92 9.45
CA LEU A 37 -0.90 11.83 8.43
C LEU A 37 -2.28 11.38 7.95
N ILE A 38 -2.49 10.08 7.83
CA ILE A 38 -3.80 9.52 7.51
C ILE A 38 -4.79 9.82 8.63
N SER A 39 -4.39 9.59 9.89
CA SER A 39 -5.25 9.83 11.07
C SER A 39 -5.64 11.29 11.22
N PHE A 40 -4.77 12.21 10.83
CA PHE A 40 -5.04 13.65 10.83
C PHE A 40 -5.74 14.13 9.56
N GLU A 41 -6.15 13.20 8.70
CA GLU A 41 -6.84 13.51 7.44
C GLU A 41 -6.03 14.38 6.47
N THR A 42 -4.71 14.36 6.60
CA THR A 42 -3.81 15.03 5.65
C THR A 42 -3.64 14.23 4.38
N LEU A 43 -3.81 12.90 4.48
CA LEU A 43 -3.77 11.96 3.36
C LEU A 43 -5.06 11.17 3.30
N GLU A 44 -5.49 10.82 2.10
CA GLU A 44 -6.57 9.87 1.89
C GLU A 44 -6.00 8.47 1.67
N LEU A 45 -6.56 7.49 2.36
CA LEU A 45 -6.14 6.08 2.25
C LEU A 45 -7.12 5.29 1.38
N VAL A 46 -6.59 4.65 0.35
CA VAL A 46 -7.34 3.69 -0.46
C VAL A 46 -6.86 2.29 -0.09
N THR A 47 -7.80 1.38 0.07
CA THR A 47 -7.55 -0.05 0.27
C THR A 47 -8.25 -0.83 -0.83
N SER A 48 -8.10 -2.15 -0.82
CA SER A 48 -8.82 -3.03 -1.73
C SER A 48 -9.20 -4.33 -1.03
N VAL A 49 -10.06 -5.10 -1.67
CA VAL A 49 -10.39 -6.45 -1.18
C VAL A 49 -9.12 -7.31 -1.02
N MET A 50 -8.10 -7.08 -1.86
CA MET A 50 -6.83 -7.79 -1.74
C MET A 50 -6.08 -7.40 -0.46
N SER A 51 -6.17 -6.12 -0.05
CA SER A 51 -5.58 -5.67 1.22
C SER A 51 -6.11 -6.49 2.39
N TYR A 52 -7.42 -6.69 2.44
CA TYR A 52 -8.07 -7.47 3.50
C TYR A 52 -7.80 -8.97 3.36
N TYR A 53 -7.79 -9.48 2.12
CA TYR A 53 -7.50 -10.89 1.88
C TYR A 53 -6.09 -11.26 2.35
N GLU A 54 -5.09 -10.50 1.96
CA GLU A 54 -3.72 -10.76 2.38
C GLU A 54 -3.56 -10.61 3.88
N ASN A 55 -4.18 -9.60 4.47
CA ASN A 55 -4.16 -9.42 5.92
C ASN A 55 -4.82 -10.58 6.66
N SER A 56 -5.89 -11.16 6.09
CA SER A 56 -6.58 -12.31 6.69
C SER A 56 -5.68 -13.53 6.81
N ARG A 57 -4.62 -13.61 6.03
CA ARG A 57 -3.65 -14.69 6.05
C ARG A 57 -2.48 -14.43 7.00
N ASN A 58 -2.45 -13.29 7.65
CA ASN A 58 -1.44 -12.99 8.66
C ASN A 58 -1.64 -13.94 9.85
N PRO A 59 -0.61 -14.73 10.23
CA PRO A 59 -0.76 -15.71 11.31
C PRO A 59 -0.88 -15.08 12.70
N ASP A 60 -0.42 -13.85 12.87
CA ASP A 60 -0.51 -13.16 14.15
C ASP A 60 -1.86 -12.46 14.28
N LYS A 61 -2.68 -12.96 15.20
CA LYS A 61 -4.04 -12.46 15.40
C LYS A 61 -4.08 -10.98 15.80
N LYS A 62 -3.18 -10.57 16.71
CA LYS A 62 -3.16 -9.17 17.19
C LYS A 62 -2.78 -8.21 16.07
N HIS A 63 -1.76 -8.56 15.29
CA HIS A 63 -1.34 -7.74 14.14
C HIS A 63 -2.44 -7.67 13.09
N ARG A 64 -3.05 -8.81 12.77
CA ARG A 64 -4.13 -8.91 11.80
C ARG A 64 -5.32 -8.03 12.18
N GLU A 65 -5.74 -8.09 13.44
CA GLU A 65 -6.88 -7.31 13.93
C GLU A 65 -6.55 -5.81 13.95
N ALA A 66 -5.33 -5.44 14.37
CA ALA A 66 -4.91 -4.04 14.42
C ALA A 66 -4.87 -3.43 13.01
N ILE A 67 -4.31 -4.15 12.04
CA ILE A 67 -4.23 -3.68 10.64
C ILE A 67 -5.65 -3.54 10.05
N SER A 68 -6.49 -4.55 10.23
CA SER A 68 -7.88 -4.50 9.74
C SER A 68 -8.65 -3.34 10.34
N ALA A 69 -8.52 -3.12 11.64
CA ALA A 69 -9.19 -2.02 12.33
C ALA A 69 -8.72 -0.67 11.81
N PHE A 70 -7.42 -0.50 11.59
CA PHE A 70 -6.86 0.73 11.04
C PHE A 70 -7.41 1.01 9.64
N MET A 71 -7.39 0.02 8.76
CA MET A 71 -7.91 0.17 7.40
C MET A 71 -9.38 0.57 7.41
N LYS A 72 -10.21 -0.15 8.16
CA LYS A 72 -11.65 0.13 8.23
C LYS A 72 -11.96 1.50 8.78
N LYS A 73 -11.20 1.94 9.77
CA LYS A 73 -11.42 3.26 10.39
C LYS A 73 -11.03 4.42 9.49
N HIS A 74 -9.97 4.26 8.69
CA HIS A 74 -9.36 5.39 7.99
C HIS A 74 -9.49 5.35 6.47
N GLU A 75 -9.89 4.22 5.88
CA GLU A 75 -10.03 4.18 4.42
C GLU A 75 -11.13 5.12 3.93
N THR A 76 -10.83 5.84 2.85
CA THR A 76 -11.83 6.64 2.16
C THR A 76 -12.50 5.87 1.04
N MET A 77 -11.86 4.80 0.57
CA MET A 77 -12.38 3.92 -0.46
C MET A 77 -11.75 2.54 -0.31
N CYS A 78 -12.58 1.50 -0.44
CA CYS A 78 -12.11 0.12 -0.57
C CYS A 78 -12.49 -0.38 -1.97
N VAL A 79 -11.49 -0.65 -2.80
CA VAL A 79 -11.69 -1.06 -4.18
C VAL A 79 -12.10 -2.53 -4.23
N THR A 80 -13.20 -2.80 -4.91
CA THR A 80 -13.68 -4.17 -5.14
C THR A 80 -13.37 -4.60 -6.57
N GLU A 81 -13.54 -5.90 -6.85
CA GLU A 81 -13.30 -6.45 -8.18
C GLU A 81 -14.26 -5.88 -9.22
N ASN A 82 -13.73 -5.59 -10.41
CA ASN A 82 -14.53 -5.26 -11.59
C ASN A 82 -13.70 -5.51 -12.85
N ASP A 83 -14.35 -5.45 -14.01
CA ASP A 83 -13.70 -5.75 -15.28
C ASP A 83 -12.55 -4.79 -15.58
N THR A 84 -12.68 -3.52 -15.23
CA THR A 84 -11.64 -2.52 -15.46
C THR A 84 -10.37 -2.88 -14.69
N ILE A 85 -10.51 -3.28 -13.41
CA ILE A 85 -9.37 -3.69 -12.59
C ILE A 85 -8.73 -4.95 -13.16
N TRP A 86 -9.53 -5.95 -13.58
CA TRP A 86 -8.99 -7.16 -14.19
C TRP A 86 -8.21 -6.88 -15.45
N ASN A 87 -8.67 -5.93 -16.27
CA ASN A 87 -7.97 -5.53 -17.49
C ASN A 87 -6.64 -4.84 -17.17
N ILE A 88 -6.62 -3.92 -16.20
CA ILE A 88 -5.39 -3.25 -15.76
C ILE A 88 -4.42 -4.28 -15.18
N GLN A 89 -4.91 -5.17 -14.31
CA GLN A 89 -4.12 -6.22 -13.71
C GLN A 89 -3.45 -7.11 -14.78
N GLY A 90 -4.21 -7.54 -15.78
CA GLY A 90 -3.67 -8.38 -16.85
C GLY A 90 -2.52 -7.73 -17.59
N THR A 91 -2.62 -6.44 -17.86
CA THR A 91 -1.54 -5.67 -18.48
C THR A 91 -0.29 -5.65 -17.59
N ILE A 92 -0.46 -5.45 -16.30
CA ILE A 92 0.66 -5.41 -15.34
C ILE A 92 1.29 -6.80 -15.20
N VAL A 93 0.48 -7.85 -15.08
CA VAL A 93 0.97 -9.25 -14.99
C VAL A 93 1.83 -9.59 -16.21
N SER A 94 1.46 -9.12 -17.39
CA SER A 94 2.21 -9.39 -18.63
C SER A 94 3.63 -8.86 -18.59
N THR A 95 3.95 -7.93 -17.68
CA THR A 95 5.30 -7.38 -17.51
C THR A 95 6.15 -8.16 -16.51
N GLY A 96 5.58 -9.21 -15.87
CA GLY A 96 6.31 -10.05 -14.93
C GLY A 96 5.96 -9.82 -13.45
N ILE A 97 5.05 -8.90 -13.15
CA ILE A 97 4.57 -8.66 -11.78
C ILE A 97 3.61 -9.79 -11.38
N LYS A 98 3.70 -10.26 -10.14
CA LYS A 98 2.81 -11.31 -9.61
C LYS A 98 1.36 -10.85 -9.58
N GLU A 99 0.44 -11.79 -9.72
CA GLU A 99 -1.00 -11.50 -9.79
C GLU A 99 -1.53 -10.67 -8.62
N ALA A 100 -1.16 -11.04 -7.38
CA ALA A 100 -1.63 -10.31 -6.20
C ALA A 100 -1.09 -8.87 -6.18
N ASP A 101 0.21 -8.70 -6.47
CA ASP A 101 0.83 -7.38 -6.52
C ASP A 101 0.23 -6.53 -7.64
N ALA A 102 -0.05 -7.15 -8.78
CA ALA A 102 -0.69 -6.48 -9.91
C ALA A 102 -2.11 -6.05 -9.57
N PHE A 103 -2.84 -6.83 -8.76
CA PHE A 103 -4.18 -6.44 -8.31
C PHE A 103 -4.12 -5.20 -7.40
N HIS A 104 -3.15 -5.14 -6.50
CA HIS A 104 -2.93 -3.95 -5.67
C HIS A 104 -2.66 -2.72 -6.53
N LEU A 105 -1.73 -2.84 -7.47
CA LEU A 105 -1.40 -1.73 -8.39
C LEU A 105 -2.60 -1.31 -9.23
N ALA A 106 -3.33 -2.27 -9.78
CA ALA A 106 -4.53 -2.00 -10.57
C ALA A 106 -5.58 -1.27 -9.76
N SER A 107 -5.76 -1.68 -8.49
CA SER A 107 -6.72 -1.04 -7.59
C SER A 107 -6.34 0.41 -7.31
N ALA A 108 -5.06 0.67 -7.06
CA ALA A 108 -4.55 2.02 -6.82
C ALA A 108 -4.71 2.90 -8.06
N ILE A 109 -4.43 2.37 -9.25
CA ILE A 109 -4.60 3.08 -10.51
C ILE A 109 -6.08 3.38 -10.76
N PHE A 110 -6.94 2.41 -10.57
CA PHE A 110 -8.39 2.56 -10.73
C PHE A 110 -8.94 3.67 -9.83
N ALA A 111 -8.46 3.74 -8.59
CA ALA A 111 -8.90 4.75 -7.63
C ALA A 111 -8.24 6.11 -7.83
N ASN A 112 -7.39 6.27 -8.84
CA ASN A 112 -6.65 7.49 -9.12
C ASN A 112 -5.76 7.93 -7.95
N CYS A 113 -5.08 6.97 -7.32
CA CYS A 113 -4.12 7.29 -6.26
C CYS A 113 -2.93 8.06 -6.84
N ASP A 114 -2.42 9.00 -6.07
CA ASP A 114 -1.20 9.73 -6.42
C ASP A 114 0.03 8.84 -6.27
N CYS A 115 0.04 8.00 -5.22
CA CYS A 115 1.18 7.14 -4.92
C CYS A 115 0.73 5.74 -4.50
N PHE A 116 1.52 4.76 -4.93
CA PHE A 116 1.51 3.40 -4.41
C PHE A 116 2.76 3.23 -3.57
N ILE A 117 2.60 2.99 -2.27
CA ILE A 117 3.71 2.95 -1.32
C ILE A 117 4.03 1.49 -0.96
N THR A 118 5.25 1.06 -1.22
CA THR A 118 5.69 -0.31 -1.00
C THR A 118 7.15 -0.37 -0.54
N THR A 119 7.49 -1.44 0.18
CA THR A 119 8.87 -1.76 0.54
C THR A 119 9.46 -2.84 -0.36
N ASP A 120 8.68 -3.40 -1.27
CA ASP A 120 9.11 -4.49 -2.15
C ASP A 120 9.90 -3.95 -3.35
N ASP A 121 11.20 -4.28 -3.40
CA ASP A 121 12.09 -3.80 -4.46
C ASP A 121 11.66 -4.23 -5.85
N ARG A 122 11.01 -5.39 -5.99
CA ARG A 122 10.54 -5.88 -7.29
C ARG A 122 9.44 -4.98 -7.84
N ILE A 123 8.56 -4.50 -6.97
CA ILE A 123 7.48 -3.57 -7.34
C ILE A 123 8.07 -2.18 -7.57
N LEU A 124 9.02 -1.75 -6.73
CA LEU A 124 9.68 -0.44 -6.87
C LEU A 124 10.40 -0.30 -8.20
N LYS A 125 10.84 -1.40 -8.81
CA LYS A 125 11.51 -1.40 -10.12
C LYS A 125 10.54 -1.32 -11.29
N TYR A 126 9.25 -1.57 -11.06
CA TYR A 126 8.26 -1.53 -12.14
C TYR A 126 8.07 -0.10 -12.64
N ARG A 127 8.17 0.07 -13.96
CA ARG A 127 8.07 1.39 -14.60
C ARG A 127 6.67 1.58 -15.19
N THR A 128 5.99 2.64 -14.77
CA THR A 128 4.68 3.00 -15.27
C THR A 128 4.47 4.51 -15.13
N GLU A 129 3.69 5.09 -16.04
CA GLU A 129 3.28 6.49 -15.94
C GLU A 129 1.92 6.64 -15.27
N SER A 130 1.24 5.51 -15.02
CA SER A 130 -0.12 5.52 -14.50
C SER A 130 -0.20 5.88 -13.02
N ILE A 131 0.86 5.61 -12.26
CA ILE A 131 0.92 5.88 -10.83
C ILE A 131 2.37 5.98 -10.39
N ARG A 132 2.63 6.78 -9.36
CA ARG A 132 3.96 6.84 -8.77
C ARG A 132 4.13 5.73 -7.74
N ILE A 133 5.16 4.90 -7.93
CA ILE A 133 5.50 3.82 -6.99
C ILE A 133 6.71 4.27 -6.18
N ILE A 134 6.59 4.25 -4.84
CA ILE A 134 7.56 4.88 -3.97
C ILE A 134 7.71 4.11 -2.64
N ASN A 135 8.92 4.12 -2.09
CA ASN A 135 9.21 3.59 -0.77
C ASN A 135 8.71 4.56 0.31
N PRO A 136 8.25 4.06 1.47
CA PRO A 136 7.73 4.94 2.53
C PRO A 136 8.73 6.01 3.00
N ILE A 137 10.03 5.69 3.06
CA ILE A 137 11.05 6.66 3.46
C ILE A 137 11.10 7.81 2.46
N GLN A 138 11.17 7.48 1.17
CA GLN A 138 11.23 8.48 0.11
C GLN A 138 9.95 9.31 0.07
N PHE A 139 8.81 8.70 0.31
CA PHE A 139 7.52 9.40 0.36
C PHE A 139 7.56 10.51 1.42
N ILE A 140 8.02 10.18 2.63
CA ILE A 140 8.10 11.15 3.72
C ILE A 140 9.11 12.26 3.42
N ILE A 141 10.25 11.91 2.82
CA ILE A 141 11.28 12.91 2.44
C ILE A 141 10.69 13.94 1.46
N GLU A 142 9.84 13.49 0.54
CA GLU A 142 9.28 14.36 -0.49
C GLU A 142 8.05 15.13 -0.01
N MET A 143 7.42 14.70 1.07
CA MET A 143 6.32 15.45 1.67
C MET A 143 6.84 16.67 2.42
N ARG A 144 6.24 17.81 2.14
CA ARG A 144 6.63 19.05 2.78
C ARG A 144 5.44 19.82 3.36
#